data_7fe0d5bb88d55cd39020ee7b4a231a97
#
_entry.id   7fe0d5bb88d55cd39020ee7b4a231a97
#
_cell.length_a   1.000
_cell.length_b   1.000
_cell.length_c   1.000
_cell.angle_alpha   90.00
_cell.angle_beta   90.00
_cell.angle_gamma   90.00
#
_symmetry.space_group_name_H-M   'P 1'
#
loop_
_entity.id
_entity.type
_entity.pdbx_description
1 polymer ?
#
loop_
_entity_poly.entity_id
_entity_poly.type
_entity_poly.pdbx_seq_one_letter_code
_entity_poly.pdbx_strand_id
1 'polypeptide(L)'
;DFSITKNVVVMIFTALFMLWLFISLARSYKTNKGISKGLGRFFEPIVLYVRDEIARPNIGKNYKKYMSFLLTIFFFVLFLNLLGLTPIGINVTGNIAITFSLALLTFIITNVTANKNYWAHIFWMPGVPKPIRLILAPIELLGVFIKPLTLMIRLYANMQGGHIVIMSIIGPVSYTHLRAHETKAN
;
A
#
# COMPACT_ATOMS: atom_id res chain seq x y z
N ASP A 1 15.96 24.95 2.62
CA ASP A 1 16.10 24.00 3.74
C ASP A 1 15.96 22.57 3.22
N PHE A 2 17.11 21.93 2.95
CA PHE A 2 17.19 20.49 2.65
C PHE A 2 17.17 19.67 3.96
N SER A 3 16.26 19.94 4.87
CA SER A 3 16.11 19.11 6.05
C SER A 3 15.43 17.81 5.65
N ILE A 4 16.22 16.74 5.56
CA ILE A 4 15.69 15.39 5.34
C ILE A 4 14.81 15.05 6.54
N THR A 5 13.51 15.07 6.34
CA THR A 5 12.57 14.73 7.41
C THR A 5 12.71 13.25 7.79
N LYS A 6 12.50 12.94 9.06
CA LYS A 6 12.51 11.56 9.61
C LYS A 6 11.74 10.58 8.72
N ASN A 7 10.62 11.00 8.16
CA ASN A 7 9.79 10.19 7.28
C ASN A 7 10.46 9.82 5.95
N VAL A 8 11.21 10.76 5.35
CA VAL A 8 11.94 10.52 4.09
C VAL A 8 13.06 9.51 4.31
N VAL A 9 13.79 9.62 5.43
CA VAL A 9 14.84 8.64 5.79
C VAL A 9 14.25 7.23 5.90
N VAL A 10 13.12 7.09 6.57
CA VAL A 10 12.45 5.79 6.74
C VAL A 10 11.94 5.25 5.41
N MET A 11 11.40 6.09 4.54
CA MET A 11 10.99 5.66 3.19
C MET A 11 12.16 5.13 2.38
N ILE A 12 13.30 5.83 2.39
CA ILE A 12 14.52 5.40 1.69
C ILE A 12 15.04 4.10 2.31
N PHE A 13 15.10 4.01 3.63
CA PHE A 13 15.51 2.80 4.32
C PHE A 13 14.61 1.61 3.98
N THR A 14 13.29 1.80 3.99
CA THR A 14 12.32 0.76 3.62
C THR A 14 12.49 0.32 2.17
N ALA A 15 12.71 1.26 1.26
CA ALA A 15 12.94 0.95 -0.16
C ALA A 15 14.23 0.15 -0.36
N LEU A 16 15.32 0.53 0.29
CA LEU A 16 16.60 -0.20 0.24
C LEU A 16 16.49 -1.58 0.86
N PHE A 17 15.84 -1.68 2.03
CA PHE A 17 15.58 -2.96 2.71
C PHE A 17 14.76 -3.90 1.83
N MET A 18 13.70 -3.39 1.22
CA MET A 18 12.86 -4.15 0.30
C MET A 18 13.64 -4.63 -0.91
N LEU A 19 14.45 -3.77 -1.51
CA LEU A 19 15.28 -4.09 -2.66
C LEU A 19 16.31 -5.18 -2.31
N TRP A 20 16.99 -5.05 -1.17
CA TRP A 20 17.91 -6.06 -0.66
C TRP A 20 17.21 -7.40 -0.42
N LEU A 21 16.04 -7.38 0.22
CA LEU A 21 15.25 -8.58 0.52
C LEU A 21 14.82 -9.30 -0.75
N PHE A 22 14.28 -8.59 -1.75
CA PHE A 22 13.84 -9.21 -3.00
C PHE A 22 15.00 -9.70 -3.87
N ILE A 23 16.14 -9.01 -3.87
CA ILE A 23 17.36 -9.52 -4.55
C ILE A 23 17.83 -10.80 -3.87
N SER A 24 17.85 -10.86 -2.55
CA SER A 24 18.21 -12.05 -1.77
C SER A 24 17.26 -13.23 -2.07
N LEU A 25 15.94 -12.97 -2.08
CA LEU A 25 14.94 -13.95 -2.48
C LEU A 25 15.17 -14.47 -3.91
N ALA A 26 15.35 -13.57 -4.86
CA ALA A 26 15.57 -13.94 -6.27
C ALA A 26 16.82 -14.80 -6.44
N ARG A 27 17.90 -14.48 -5.73
CA ARG A 27 19.12 -15.32 -5.71
C ARG A 27 18.85 -16.69 -5.11
N SER A 28 18.12 -16.77 -4.00
CA SER A 28 17.75 -18.04 -3.35
C SER A 28 16.94 -18.95 -4.28
N TYR A 29 15.98 -18.40 -5.03
CA TYR A 29 15.22 -19.14 -6.03
C TYR A 29 16.09 -19.70 -7.16
N LYS A 30 17.04 -18.88 -7.63
CA LYS A 30 17.96 -19.29 -8.70
C LYS A 30 18.89 -20.42 -8.26
N THR A 31 19.36 -20.38 -7.01
CA THR A 31 20.30 -21.37 -6.44
C THR A 31 19.60 -22.70 -6.11
N ASN A 32 18.33 -22.66 -5.66
CA ASN A 32 17.59 -23.84 -5.20
C ASN A 32 16.62 -24.44 -6.24
N LYS A 33 16.87 -24.25 -7.54
CA LYS A 33 16.06 -24.81 -8.64
C LYS A 33 14.55 -24.51 -8.53
N GLY A 34 14.18 -23.32 -8.05
CA GLY A 34 12.79 -22.89 -7.94
C GLY A 34 12.07 -23.30 -6.65
N ILE A 35 12.76 -23.93 -5.69
CA ILE A 35 12.18 -24.25 -4.39
C ILE A 35 12.52 -23.14 -3.40
N SER A 36 11.50 -22.51 -2.84
CA SER A 36 11.71 -21.47 -1.82
C SER A 36 12.13 -22.10 -0.49
N LYS A 37 13.25 -21.64 0.08
CA LYS A 37 13.72 -22.00 1.42
C LYS A 37 13.75 -20.76 2.33
N GLY A 38 13.46 -20.96 3.61
CA GLY A 38 13.50 -19.89 4.61
C GLY A 38 12.47 -18.78 4.36
N LEU A 39 12.93 -17.52 4.28
CA LEU A 39 12.07 -16.35 4.08
C LEU A 39 11.26 -16.42 2.78
N GLY A 40 11.77 -17.06 1.73
CA GLY A 40 11.04 -17.25 0.48
C GLY A 40 9.71 -17.97 0.68
N ARG A 41 9.67 -19.00 1.52
CA ARG A 41 8.44 -19.75 1.83
C ARG A 41 7.37 -18.89 2.51
N PHE A 42 7.78 -17.88 3.28
CA PHE A 42 6.85 -16.93 3.91
C PHE A 42 6.26 -15.92 2.91
N PHE A 43 7.08 -15.41 1.99
CA PHE A 43 6.62 -14.43 1.01
C PHE A 43 5.91 -15.05 -0.19
N GLU A 44 6.17 -16.31 -0.50
CA GLU A 44 5.56 -17.02 -1.64
C GLU A 44 4.01 -17.01 -1.62
N PRO A 45 3.32 -17.37 -0.52
CA PRO A 45 1.87 -17.33 -0.47
C PRO A 45 1.31 -15.91 -0.67
N ILE A 46 2.01 -14.88 -0.18
CA ILE A 46 1.58 -13.48 -0.35
C ILE A 46 1.70 -13.07 -1.84
N VAL A 47 2.79 -13.44 -2.49
CA VAL A 47 3.00 -13.16 -3.92
C VAL A 47 1.98 -13.91 -4.77
N LEU A 48 1.68 -15.16 -4.43
CA LEU A 48 0.65 -15.97 -5.10
C LEU A 48 -0.74 -15.38 -4.90
N TYR A 49 -1.06 -14.94 -3.70
CA TYR A 49 -2.31 -14.24 -3.41
C TYR A 49 -2.47 -12.98 -4.26
N VAL A 50 -1.46 -12.10 -4.27
CA VAL A 50 -1.49 -10.88 -5.10
C VAL A 50 -1.64 -11.22 -6.59
N ARG A 51 -0.99 -12.29 -7.06
CA ARG A 51 -1.08 -12.74 -8.46
C ARG A 51 -2.47 -13.26 -8.80
N ASP A 52 -3.01 -14.16 -7.99
CA ASP A 52 -4.18 -14.95 -8.34
C ASP A 52 -5.48 -14.26 -7.96
N GLU A 53 -5.52 -13.57 -6.81
CA GLU A 53 -6.73 -12.89 -6.32
C GLU A 53 -6.80 -11.41 -6.76
N ILE A 54 -5.67 -10.77 -7.05
CA ILE A 54 -5.67 -9.34 -7.40
C ILE A 54 -5.31 -9.12 -8.87
N ALA A 55 -4.16 -9.62 -9.31
CA ALA A 55 -3.64 -9.28 -10.64
C ALA A 55 -4.41 -9.97 -11.78
N ARG A 56 -4.64 -11.27 -11.69
CA ARG A 56 -5.33 -12.04 -12.73
C ARG A 56 -6.77 -11.62 -12.96
N PRO A 57 -7.64 -11.50 -11.94
CA PRO A 57 -9.03 -11.15 -12.17
C PRO A 57 -9.21 -9.71 -12.64
N ASN A 58 -8.36 -8.77 -12.19
CA ASN A 58 -8.52 -7.35 -12.51
C ASN A 58 -7.80 -6.91 -13.79
N ILE A 59 -6.64 -7.51 -14.13
CA ILE A 59 -5.81 -7.10 -15.28
C ILE A 59 -5.99 -8.05 -16.48
N GLY A 60 -6.42 -9.30 -16.23
CA GLY A 60 -6.63 -10.30 -17.27
C GLY A 60 -5.32 -10.81 -17.88
N LYS A 61 -5.29 -11.05 -19.21
CA LYS A 61 -4.17 -11.71 -19.91
C LYS A 61 -2.81 -10.98 -19.78
N ASN A 62 -2.82 -9.67 -19.59
CA ASN A 62 -1.61 -8.84 -19.54
C ASN A 62 -1.05 -8.64 -18.12
N TYR A 63 -1.55 -9.36 -17.12
CA TYR A 63 -1.16 -9.20 -15.72
C TYR A 63 0.36 -9.29 -15.48
N LYS A 64 1.07 -10.12 -16.25
CA LYS A 64 2.52 -10.31 -16.11
C LYS A 64 3.32 -9.02 -16.30
N LYS A 65 2.88 -8.12 -17.18
CA LYS A 65 3.54 -6.84 -17.45
C LYS A 65 3.49 -5.90 -16.24
N TYR A 66 2.38 -5.92 -15.53
CA TYR A 66 2.13 -5.02 -14.39
C TYR A 66 2.43 -5.66 -13.02
N MET A 67 2.72 -6.97 -13.01
CA MET A 67 2.92 -7.74 -11.79
C MET A 67 4.06 -7.19 -10.94
N SER A 68 5.20 -6.85 -11.55
CA SER A 68 6.34 -6.28 -10.83
C SER A 68 6.00 -4.96 -10.16
N PHE A 69 5.29 -4.08 -10.86
CA PHE A 69 4.85 -2.79 -10.33
C PHE A 69 3.86 -2.98 -9.17
N LEU A 70 2.86 -3.85 -9.35
CA LEU A 70 1.85 -4.14 -8.34
C LEU A 70 2.47 -4.71 -7.06
N LEU A 71 3.39 -5.68 -7.20
CA LEU A 71 4.12 -6.26 -6.08
C LEU A 71 4.99 -5.22 -5.37
N THR A 72 5.67 -4.36 -6.13
CA THR A 72 6.51 -3.31 -5.55
C THR A 72 5.68 -2.36 -4.66
N ILE A 73 4.57 -1.86 -5.17
CA ILE A 73 3.69 -0.98 -4.38
C ILE A 73 3.09 -1.72 -3.18
N PHE A 74 2.59 -2.94 -3.39
CA PHE A 74 1.98 -3.73 -2.34
C PHE A 74 2.96 -3.95 -1.17
N PHE A 75 4.16 -4.45 -1.44
CA PHE A 75 5.15 -4.70 -0.40
C PHE A 75 5.71 -3.43 0.21
N PHE A 76 5.88 -2.37 -0.58
CA PHE A 76 6.33 -1.08 -0.06
C PHE A 76 5.35 -0.51 0.97
N VAL A 77 4.06 -0.49 0.64
CA VAL A 77 3.01 -0.06 1.57
C VAL A 77 2.90 -1.00 2.77
N LEU A 78 3.01 -2.32 2.56
CA LEU A 78 2.98 -3.31 3.63
C LEU A 78 4.13 -3.08 4.63
N PHE A 79 5.35 -2.91 4.16
CA PHE A 79 6.51 -2.66 5.04
C PHE A 79 6.41 -1.32 5.76
N LEU A 80 5.96 -0.26 5.08
CA LEU A 80 5.73 1.02 5.73
C LEU A 80 4.69 0.93 6.86
N ASN A 81 3.62 0.16 6.63
CA ASN A 81 2.58 -0.07 7.64
C ASN A 81 3.11 -0.90 8.82
N LEU A 82 3.87 -1.96 8.55
CA LEU A 82 4.50 -2.76 9.61
C LEU A 82 5.47 -1.95 10.45
N LEU A 83 6.29 -1.11 9.82
CA LEU A 83 7.19 -0.19 10.53
C LEU A 83 6.41 0.84 11.36
N GLY A 84 5.28 1.32 10.85
CA GLY A 84 4.42 2.26 11.56
C GLY A 84 3.74 1.65 12.80
N LEU A 85 3.52 0.35 12.83
CA LEU A 85 2.98 -0.36 14.00
C LEU A 85 4.06 -0.64 15.07
N THR A 86 5.34 -0.47 14.75
CA THR A 86 6.39 -0.64 15.75
C THR A 86 6.37 0.48 16.79
N PRO A 87 6.72 0.21 18.07
CA PRO A 87 6.73 1.20 19.15
C PRO A 87 7.76 2.33 18.95
N ILE A 88 8.57 2.27 17.90
CA ILE A 88 9.53 3.30 17.52
C ILE A 88 8.84 4.61 17.05
N GLY A 89 7.51 4.57 16.88
CA GLY A 89 6.70 5.76 16.58
C GLY A 89 6.93 6.36 15.19
N ILE A 90 7.38 5.55 14.23
CA ILE A 90 7.65 5.99 12.86
C ILE A 90 6.40 5.76 12.02
N ASN A 91 5.43 6.63 12.17
CA ASN A 91 4.17 6.54 11.44
C ASN A 91 4.27 7.31 10.11
N VAL A 92 4.93 6.72 9.11
CA VAL A 92 5.12 7.33 7.78
C VAL A 92 3.80 7.43 7.02
N THR A 93 3.00 6.36 7.03
CA THR A 93 1.72 6.30 6.32
C THR A 93 0.58 7.02 7.06
N GLY A 94 0.78 7.39 8.33
CA GLY A 94 -0.07 8.33 9.07
C GLY A 94 0.16 9.79 8.68
N ASN A 95 1.13 10.09 7.82
CA ASN A 95 1.32 11.43 7.25
C ASN A 95 0.51 11.55 5.95
N ILE A 96 -0.49 12.43 5.95
CA ILE A 96 -1.41 12.63 4.83
C ILE A 96 -0.69 13.05 3.54
N ALA A 97 0.42 13.79 3.64
CA ALA A 97 1.19 14.22 2.47
C ALA A 97 1.87 13.03 1.78
N ILE A 98 2.34 12.04 2.53
CA ILE A 98 2.99 10.84 1.98
C ILE A 98 1.96 9.91 1.35
N THR A 99 0.84 9.67 2.03
CA THR A 99 -0.26 8.85 1.48
C THR A 99 -0.87 9.49 0.24
N PHE A 100 -0.97 10.82 0.22
CA PHE A 100 -1.39 11.56 -0.96
C PHE A 100 -0.39 11.41 -2.12
N SER A 101 0.91 11.54 -1.86
CA SER A 101 1.94 11.37 -2.90
C SER A 101 1.94 9.96 -3.49
N LEU A 102 1.78 8.93 -2.66
CA LEU A 102 1.65 7.53 -3.10
C LEU A 102 0.39 7.31 -3.94
N ALA A 103 -0.73 7.87 -3.50
CA ALA A 103 -2.00 7.78 -4.23
C ALA A 103 -1.92 8.51 -5.58
N LEU A 104 -1.29 9.70 -5.61
CA LEU A 104 -1.07 10.49 -6.82
C LEU A 104 -0.14 9.77 -7.80
N LEU A 105 0.96 9.18 -7.31
CA LEU A 105 1.88 8.38 -8.13
C LEU A 105 1.13 7.21 -8.79
N THR A 106 0.35 6.46 -8.02
CA THR A 106 -0.46 5.35 -8.51
C THR A 106 -1.48 5.83 -9.54
N PHE A 107 -2.12 6.97 -9.29
CA PHE A 107 -3.07 7.60 -10.21
C PHE A 107 -2.41 7.97 -11.54
N ILE A 108 -1.26 8.64 -11.51
CA ILE A 108 -0.53 9.02 -12.71
C ILE A 108 -0.14 7.79 -13.51
N ILE A 109 0.48 6.78 -12.87
CA ILE A 109 0.90 5.57 -13.55
C ILE A 109 -0.28 4.83 -14.16
N THR A 110 -1.39 4.71 -13.44
CA THR A 110 -2.61 4.05 -13.94
C THR A 110 -3.16 4.78 -15.18
N ASN A 111 -3.25 6.11 -15.14
CA ASN A 111 -3.79 6.89 -16.25
C ASN A 111 -2.85 6.93 -17.48
N VAL A 112 -1.53 7.02 -17.27
CA VAL A 112 -0.54 6.99 -18.36
C VAL A 112 -0.47 5.61 -19.02
N THR A 113 -0.63 4.54 -18.22
CA THR A 113 -0.59 3.16 -18.73
C THR A 113 -1.95 2.70 -19.26
N ALA A 114 -3.00 3.49 -19.04
CA ALA A 114 -4.36 3.17 -19.46
C ALA A 114 -4.47 3.05 -21.00
N ASN A 115 -5.14 2.00 -21.45
CA ASN A 115 -5.42 1.76 -22.86
C ASN A 115 -6.46 2.76 -23.40
N LYS A 116 -6.48 2.96 -24.74
CA LYS A 116 -7.52 3.75 -25.43
C LYS A 116 -8.93 3.32 -25.06
N ASN A 117 -9.15 2.02 -24.82
CA ASN A 117 -10.44 1.47 -24.40
C ASN A 117 -10.89 1.97 -23.02
N TYR A 118 -9.93 2.22 -22.10
CA TYR A 118 -10.22 2.78 -20.77
C TYR A 118 -10.79 4.20 -20.89
N TRP A 119 -10.12 5.06 -21.67
CA TRP A 119 -10.56 6.43 -21.93
C TRP A 119 -11.86 6.46 -22.74
N ALA A 120 -11.99 5.56 -23.74
CA ALA A 120 -13.21 5.41 -24.49
C ALA A 120 -14.39 4.97 -23.61
N HIS A 121 -14.17 4.14 -22.59
CA HIS A 121 -15.22 3.75 -21.65
C HIS A 121 -15.66 4.92 -20.77
N ILE A 122 -14.74 5.78 -20.34
CA ILE A 122 -15.05 6.96 -19.52
C ILE A 122 -15.88 7.98 -20.32
N PHE A 123 -15.48 8.28 -21.57
CA PHE A 123 -16.17 9.28 -22.40
C PHE A 123 -17.28 8.71 -23.25
N TRP A 124 -17.18 7.43 -23.63
CA TRP A 124 -18.08 6.81 -24.61
C TRP A 124 -18.52 5.41 -24.15
N MET A 125 -19.31 5.38 -23.11
CA MET A 125 -19.81 4.11 -22.56
C MET A 125 -20.68 3.38 -23.60
N PRO A 126 -20.31 2.15 -24.05
CA PRO A 126 -21.11 1.38 -24.99
C PRO A 126 -22.41 0.90 -24.34
N GLY A 127 -23.52 0.97 -25.08
CA GLY A 127 -24.83 0.48 -24.61
C GLY A 127 -25.71 1.51 -23.90
N VAL A 128 -25.28 2.77 -23.75
CA VAL A 128 -26.08 3.83 -23.11
C VAL A 128 -26.64 4.80 -24.15
N PRO A 129 -27.94 5.19 -24.08
CA PRO A 129 -28.55 6.20 -24.96
C PRO A 129 -27.82 7.54 -24.87
N LYS A 130 -27.77 8.26 -26.00
CA LYS A 130 -27.02 9.54 -26.12
C LYS A 130 -27.32 10.59 -25.03
N PRO A 131 -28.58 10.86 -24.62
CA PRO A 131 -28.87 11.88 -23.62
C PRO A 131 -28.35 11.51 -22.23
N ILE A 132 -28.43 10.21 -21.85
CA ILE A 132 -27.96 9.73 -20.55
C ILE A 132 -26.43 9.73 -20.49
N ARG A 133 -25.77 9.44 -21.61
CA ARG A 133 -24.30 9.46 -21.72
C ARG A 133 -23.70 10.82 -21.40
N LEU A 134 -24.36 11.91 -21.82
CA LEU A 134 -23.90 13.27 -21.56
C LEU A 134 -23.84 13.60 -20.06
N ILE A 135 -24.74 13.02 -19.27
CA ILE A 135 -24.77 13.17 -17.81
C ILE A 135 -23.79 12.19 -17.14
N LEU A 136 -23.63 10.99 -17.70
CA LEU A 136 -22.80 9.93 -17.13
C LEU A 136 -21.30 10.21 -17.29
N ALA A 137 -20.87 10.84 -18.39
CA ALA A 137 -19.47 11.15 -18.66
C ALA A 137 -18.81 12.05 -17.58
N PRO A 138 -19.42 13.16 -17.11
CA PRO A 138 -18.88 13.93 -16.00
C PRO A 138 -18.81 13.14 -14.69
N ILE A 139 -19.80 12.27 -14.41
CA ILE A 139 -19.82 11.45 -13.19
C ILE A 139 -18.68 10.42 -13.22
N GLU A 140 -18.46 9.77 -14.35
CA GLU A 140 -17.36 8.82 -14.53
C GLU A 140 -15.99 9.51 -14.43
N LEU A 141 -15.86 10.71 -15.00
CA LEU A 141 -14.65 11.52 -14.88
C LEU A 141 -14.37 11.89 -13.41
N LEU A 142 -15.39 12.33 -12.66
CA LEU A 142 -15.27 12.56 -11.23
C LEU A 142 -14.86 11.27 -10.49
N GLY A 143 -15.40 10.12 -10.88
CA GLY A 143 -15.02 8.81 -10.35
C GLY A 143 -13.53 8.52 -10.49
N VAL A 144 -12.90 8.90 -11.61
CA VAL A 144 -11.46 8.74 -11.84
C VAL A 144 -10.65 9.57 -10.82
N PHE A 145 -11.07 10.79 -10.50
CA PHE A 145 -10.42 11.64 -9.50
C PHE A 145 -10.69 11.21 -8.05
N ILE A 146 -11.88 10.68 -7.79
CA ILE A 146 -12.24 10.18 -6.44
C ILE A 146 -11.44 8.93 -6.06
N LYS A 147 -11.06 8.08 -7.02
CA LYS A 147 -10.27 6.86 -6.77
C LYS A 147 -8.97 7.12 -5.98
N PRO A 148 -8.07 8.04 -6.37
CA PRO A 148 -6.85 8.32 -5.60
C PRO A 148 -7.16 8.95 -4.24
N LEU A 149 -8.19 9.79 -4.13
CA LEU A 149 -8.61 10.36 -2.85
C LEU A 149 -9.10 9.27 -1.89
N THR A 150 -9.90 8.33 -2.38
CA THR A 150 -10.36 7.19 -1.58
C THR A 150 -9.20 6.30 -1.14
N LEU A 151 -8.21 6.08 -2.01
CA LEU A 151 -7.00 5.33 -1.66
C LEU A 151 -6.20 6.03 -0.57
N MET A 152 -6.00 7.34 -0.70
CA MET A 152 -5.32 8.18 0.29
C MET A 152 -6.01 8.10 1.65
N ILE A 153 -7.32 8.34 1.69
CA ILE A 153 -8.11 8.32 2.94
C ILE A 153 -8.09 6.93 3.57
N ARG A 154 -8.20 5.87 2.76
CA ARG A 154 -8.17 4.49 3.25
C ARG A 154 -6.82 4.15 3.90
N LEU A 155 -5.70 4.48 3.26
CA LEU A 155 -4.37 4.24 3.81
C LEU A 155 -4.16 5.04 5.09
N TYR A 156 -4.49 6.31 5.07
CA TYR A 156 -4.38 7.20 6.23
C TYR A 156 -5.25 6.74 7.40
N ALA A 157 -6.54 6.48 7.16
CA ALA A 157 -7.50 6.12 8.21
C ALA A 157 -7.17 4.75 8.83
N ASN A 158 -6.80 3.75 8.03
CA ASN A 158 -6.42 2.44 8.55
C ASN A 158 -5.19 2.53 9.44
N MET A 159 -4.19 3.31 9.03
CA MET A 159 -2.96 3.47 9.80
C MET A 159 -3.20 4.25 11.08
N GLN A 160 -3.94 5.36 10.99
CA GLN A 160 -4.26 6.19 12.16
C GLN A 160 -5.14 5.43 13.15
N GLY A 161 -6.15 4.71 12.66
CA GLY A 161 -7.00 3.84 13.48
C GLY A 161 -6.21 2.75 14.20
N GLY A 162 -5.33 2.05 13.50
CA GLY A 162 -4.43 1.04 14.09
C GLY A 162 -3.54 1.63 15.19
N HIS A 163 -2.96 2.81 14.95
CA HIS A 163 -2.12 3.49 15.93
C HIS A 163 -2.89 3.91 17.19
N ILE A 164 -4.11 4.44 17.04
CA ILE A 164 -4.99 4.81 18.17
C ILE A 164 -5.35 3.56 18.99
N VAL A 165 -5.70 2.45 18.35
CA VAL A 165 -6.04 1.19 19.06
C VAL A 165 -4.85 0.69 19.85
N ILE A 166 -3.64 0.68 19.28
CA ILE A 166 -2.42 0.25 19.98
C ILE A 166 -2.15 1.16 21.20
N MET A 167 -2.24 2.48 21.03
CA MET A 167 -2.04 3.43 22.13
C MET A 167 -3.10 3.26 23.23
N SER A 168 -4.34 2.98 22.87
CA SER A 168 -5.44 2.73 23.82
C SER A 168 -5.23 1.45 24.64
N ILE A 169 -4.56 0.46 24.08
CA ILE A 169 -4.26 -0.80 24.79
C ILE A 169 -3.01 -0.63 25.68
N ILE A 170 -1.97 0.01 25.17
CA ILE A 170 -0.70 0.18 25.92
C ILE A 170 -0.86 1.17 27.07
N GLY A 171 -1.65 2.24 26.91
CA GLY A 171 -1.87 3.26 27.93
C GLY A 171 -2.33 2.69 29.29
N PRO A 172 -3.47 1.99 29.36
CA PRO A 172 -3.98 1.39 30.61
C PRO A 172 -3.03 0.35 31.21
N VAL A 173 -2.38 -0.47 30.37
CA VAL A 173 -1.41 -1.49 30.84
C VAL A 173 -0.21 -0.83 31.52
N SER A 174 0.30 0.25 30.98
CA SER A 174 1.39 1.01 31.58
C SER A 174 1.00 1.64 32.93
N TYR A 175 -0.20 2.19 33.03
CA TYR A 175 -0.72 2.77 34.28
C TYR A 175 -0.95 1.71 35.36
N THR A 176 -1.51 0.56 35.02
CA THR A 176 -1.74 -0.52 35.99
C THR A 176 -0.44 -1.13 36.49
N HIS A 177 0.59 -1.24 35.65
CA HIS A 177 1.90 -1.78 36.04
C HIS A 177 2.66 -0.84 36.96
N LEU A 178 2.63 0.47 36.71
CA LEU A 178 3.24 1.49 37.58
C LEU A 178 2.56 1.56 38.96
N ARG A 179 1.24 1.52 39.01
CA ARG A 179 0.46 1.53 40.26
C ARG A 179 0.67 0.27 41.10
N ALA A 180 0.86 -0.88 40.45
CA ALA A 180 1.17 -2.13 41.15
C ALA A 180 2.57 -2.12 41.80
N HIS A 181 3.51 -1.32 41.28
CA HIS A 181 4.83 -1.14 41.89
C HIS A 181 4.78 -0.17 43.07
N GLU A 182 3.97 0.91 43.03
CA GLU A 182 3.83 1.85 44.14
C GLU A 182 3.12 1.22 45.35
N THR A 183 2.13 0.34 45.14
CA THR A 183 1.43 -0.35 46.24
C THR A 183 2.27 -1.45 46.91
N LYS A 184 3.37 -1.90 46.32
CA LYS A 184 4.32 -2.84 46.96
C LYS A 184 5.45 -2.15 47.70
N ALA A 185 5.59 -0.85 47.56
CA ALA A 185 6.66 -0.06 48.21
C ALA A 185 6.19 0.63 49.51
N ASN A 186 4.90 0.57 49.89
CA ASN A 186 4.32 0.95 51.17
C ASN A 186 3.86 -0.29 51.93
#